data_7b79f87561dd876182999e774b8462ee
#
_entry.id   7b79f87561dd876182999e774b8462ee
#
_cell.length_a   1.000
_cell.length_b   1.000
_cell.length_c   1.000
_cell.angle_alpha   90.00
_cell.angle_beta   90.00
_cell.angle_gamma   90.00
#
_symmetry.space_group_name_H-M   'P 1'
#
loop_
_entity.id
_entity.type
_entity.pdbx_description
1 polymer ?
#
loop_
_entity_poly.entity_id
_entity_poly.type
_entity_poly.pdbx_seq_one_letter_code
_entity_poly.pdbx_strand_id
1 'polypeptide(L)'
;MPTDNNAIATPHKANEAKKIAIFPGSFDPFTKGHASIVERALPMFDHIVIGVGVNERKKPLYPPAERVGYIRTLYAEEPKISVESYTDLTIDLARRVGARFIVRGLRSVKDFEYERDTAAMNQLLGNIETVMLFCEARFAALSSSVVRELIAFGKDVTEFLPEKKQPQ
;
A
#
# COMPACT_ATOMS: atom_id res chain seq x y z
N MET A 1 -52.35 30.70 -14.19
CA MET A 1 -50.97 30.77 -13.74
C MET A 1 -50.65 29.50 -12.99
N PRO A 2 -49.98 28.49 -13.60
CA PRO A 2 -49.48 27.35 -12.84
C PRO A 2 -48.06 27.69 -12.35
N THR A 3 -47.86 27.54 -11.05
CA THR A 3 -46.56 27.67 -10.38
C THR A 3 -45.81 26.38 -10.51
N ASP A 4 -44.77 26.38 -11.34
CA ASP A 4 -43.82 25.29 -11.46
C ASP A 4 -42.97 25.20 -10.17
N ASN A 5 -43.27 24.20 -9.36
CA ASN A 5 -42.49 23.86 -8.18
C ASN A 5 -41.46 22.78 -8.58
N ASN A 6 -40.35 23.21 -9.21
CA ASN A 6 -39.25 22.34 -9.57
C ASN A 6 -38.40 22.08 -8.31
N ALA A 7 -38.86 21.19 -7.46
CA ALA A 7 -38.06 20.68 -6.34
C ALA A 7 -36.95 19.77 -6.91
N ILE A 8 -35.74 20.32 -7.00
CA ILE A 8 -34.52 19.56 -7.28
C ILE A 8 -34.35 18.55 -6.14
N ALA A 9 -34.65 17.29 -6.44
CA ALA A 9 -34.42 16.18 -5.53
C ALA A 9 -32.92 16.12 -5.21
N THR A 10 -32.57 16.37 -3.96
CA THR A 10 -31.22 16.10 -3.44
C THR A 10 -30.92 14.61 -3.62
N PRO A 11 -29.81 14.23 -4.22
CA PRO A 11 -29.48 12.83 -4.38
C PRO A 11 -29.34 12.18 -2.99
N HIS A 12 -30.12 11.14 -2.75
CA HIS A 12 -29.95 10.26 -1.60
C HIS A 12 -28.46 9.88 -1.48
N LYS A 13 -27.83 10.16 -0.33
CA LYS A 13 -26.55 9.54 0.05
C LYS A 13 -26.80 8.04 0.13
N ALA A 14 -26.59 7.35 -0.98
CA ALA A 14 -26.41 5.91 -0.97
C ALA A 14 -25.27 5.63 0.02
N ASN A 15 -25.47 4.63 0.86
CA ASN A 15 -24.44 4.15 1.80
C ASN A 15 -23.27 3.62 0.95
N GLU A 16 -22.36 4.53 0.55
CA GLU A 16 -21.20 4.17 -0.27
C GLU A 16 -20.36 3.19 0.52
N ALA A 17 -20.19 1.98 -0.04
CA ALA A 17 -19.34 0.96 0.55
C ALA A 17 -17.93 1.54 0.74
N LYS A 18 -17.34 1.35 1.94
CA LYS A 18 -16.00 1.86 2.27
C LYS A 18 -14.98 1.45 1.21
N LYS A 19 -14.18 2.40 0.78
CA LYS A 19 -13.05 2.19 -0.13
C LYS A 19 -11.85 1.68 0.65
N ILE A 20 -11.76 0.35 0.81
CA ILE A 20 -10.64 -0.29 1.48
C ILE A 20 -9.63 -0.75 0.43
N ALA A 21 -8.37 -0.40 0.62
CA ALA A 21 -7.26 -0.84 -0.21
C ALA A 21 -6.26 -1.67 0.59
N ILE A 22 -5.54 -2.55 -0.10
CA ILE A 22 -4.33 -3.17 0.45
C ILE A 22 -3.11 -2.61 -0.27
N PHE A 23 -2.02 -2.45 0.47
CA PHE A 23 -0.70 -2.15 -0.07
C PHE A 23 0.22 -3.32 0.25
N PRO A 24 0.34 -4.30 -0.68
CA PRO A 24 1.10 -5.52 -0.43
C PRO A 24 2.57 -5.36 -0.79
N GLY A 25 3.43 -5.96 0.00
CA GLY A 25 4.87 -6.02 -0.26
C GLY A 25 5.61 -6.85 0.76
N SER A 26 6.85 -7.23 0.47
CA SER A 26 7.70 -7.90 1.46
C SER A 26 8.21 -6.92 2.54
N PHE A 27 8.43 -5.66 2.17
CA PHE A 27 8.89 -4.59 3.05
C PHE A 27 10.10 -4.99 3.92
N ASP A 28 11.12 -5.47 3.27
CA ASP A 28 12.33 -6.00 3.90
C ASP A 28 13.60 -5.22 3.46
N PRO A 29 13.78 -3.96 3.99
CA PRO A 29 12.90 -3.20 4.87
C PRO A 29 11.82 -2.36 4.16
N PHE A 30 10.90 -1.78 4.95
CA PHE A 30 10.00 -0.71 4.52
C PHE A 30 10.80 0.59 4.37
N THR A 31 10.75 1.23 3.20
CA THR A 31 11.58 2.39 2.85
C THR A 31 10.77 3.68 2.74
N LYS A 32 11.45 4.84 2.66
CA LYS A 32 10.81 6.14 2.37
C LYS A 32 10.02 6.12 1.05
N GLY A 33 10.46 5.34 0.06
CA GLY A 33 9.70 5.15 -1.18
C GLY A 33 8.34 4.49 -0.95
N HIS A 34 8.28 3.49 -0.07
CA HIS A 34 7.01 2.86 0.31
C HIS A 34 6.13 3.82 1.11
N ALA A 35 6.71 4.56 2.07
CA ALA A 35 5.98 5.54 2.87
C ALA A 35 5.36 6.63 1.99
N SER A 36 6.08 7.14 0.99
CA SER A 36 5.56 8.12 0.02
C SER A 36 4.33 7.60 -0.74
N ILE A 37 4.33 6.34 -1.16
CA ILE A 37 3.15 5.73 -1.81
C ILE A 37 1.96 5.68 -0.85
N VAL A 38 2.17 5.22 0.38
CA VAL A 38 1.10 5.15 1.41
C VAL A 38 0.51 6.53 1.67
N GLU A 39 1.35 7.54 1.90
CA GLU A 39 0.92 8.92 2.18
C GLU A 39 0.09 9.51 1.04
N ARG A 40 0.47 9.24 -0.19
CA ARG A 40 -0.26 9.72 -1.38
C ARG A 40 -1.54 8.93 -1.67
N ALA A 41 -1.61 7.68 -1.23
CA ALA A 41 -2.80 6.86 -1.33
C ALA A 41 -3.85 7.18 -0.25
N LEU A 42 -3.42 7.64 0.94
CA LEU A 42 -4.31 7.91 2.08
C LEU A 42 -5.56 8.76 1.77
N PRO A 43 -5.46 9.88 1.01
CA PRO A 43 -6.65 10.68 0.69
C PRO A 43 -7.62 9.99 -0.29
N MET A 44 -7.21 8.91 -0.94
CA MET A 44 -8.01 8.20 -1.95
C MET A 44 -8.91 7.13 -1.33
N PHE A 45 -8.60 6.67 -0.12
CA PHE A 45 -9.24 5.52 0.54
C PHE A 45 -9.71 5.85 1.95
N ASP A 46 -10.72 5.12 2.40
CA ASP A 46 -11.22 5.19 3.77
C ASP A 46 -10.33 4.37 4.72
N HIS A 47 -9.68 3.32 4.21
CA HIS A 47 -8.74 2.50 4.96
C HIS A 47 -7.71 1.84 4.04
N ILE A 48 -6.47 1.74 4.51
CA ILE A 48 -5.38 1.04 3.83
C ILE A 48 -4.81 -0.03 4.77
N VAL A 49 -4.80 -1.26 4.30
CA VAL A 49 -4.12 -2.38 4.98
C VAL A 49 -2.75 -2.57 4.34
N ILE A 50 -1.68 -2.31 5.09
CA ILE A 50 -0.32 -2.63 4.64
C ILE A 50 -0.10 -4.12 4.87
N GLY A 51 -0.05 -4.88 3.77
CA GLY A 51 0.11 -6.34 3.78
C GLY A 51 1.57 -6.75 3.69
N VAL A 52 2.15 -7.24 4.77
CA VAL A 52 3.53 -7.75 4.80
C VAL A 52 3.54 -9.20 4.33
N GLY A 53 3.93 -9.41 3.08
CA GLY A 53 4.03 -10.75 2.49
C GLY A 53 5.19 -11.55 3.09
N VAL A 54 4.90 -12.77 3.52
CA VAL A 54 5.87 -13.73 4.04
C VAL A 54 6.07 -14.84 3.03
N ASN A 55 7.30 -14.96 2.53
CA ASN A 55 7.69 -16.05 1.66
C ASN A 55 8.71 -16.93 2.39
N GLU A 56 8.27 -18.09 2.87
CA GLU A 56 9.10 -19.03 3.63
C GLU A 56 10.28 -19.59 2.83
N ARG A 57 10.22 -19.52 1.48
CA ARG A 57 11.30 -19.98 0.59
C ARG A 57 12.45 -18.96 0.49
N LYS A 58 12.24 -17.72 0.95
CA LYS A 58 13.25 -16.66 0.91
C LYS A 58 13.75 -16.40 2.32
N LYS A 59 15.09 -16.28 2.47
CA LYS A 59 15.67 -15.82 3.73
C LYS A 59 15.53 -14.30 3.81
N PRO A 60 14.67 -13.76 4.69
CA PRO A 60 14.51 -12.31 4.84
C PRO A 60 15.70 -11.73 5.62
N LEU A 61 15.95 -10.42 5.46
CA LEU A 61 16.88 -9.69 6.30
C LEU A 61 16.28 -9.50 7.70
N TYR A 62 15.02 -9.09 7.76
CA TYR A 62 14.27 -8.90 9.01
C TYR A 62 13.13 -9.92 9.13
N PRO A 63 12.95 -10.56 10.29
CA PRO A 63 11.83 -11.44 10.55
C PRO A 63 10.48 -10.74 10.25
N PRO A 64 9.44 -11.48 9.81
CA PRO A 64 8.14 -10.88 9.51
C PRO A 64 7.55 -10.07 10.66
N ALA A 65 7.68 -10.54 11.89
CA ALA A 65 7.17 -9.86 13.07
C ALA A 65 7.85 -8.49 13.30
N GLU A 66 9.15 -8.39 13.05
CA GLU A 66 9.89 -7.12 13.16
C GLU A 66 9.45 -6.13 12.07
N ARG A 67 9.26 -6.59 10.83
CA ARG A 67 8.77 -5.75 9.72
C ARG A 67 7.38 -5.19 10.02
N VAL A 68 6.47 -6.04 10.50
CA VAL A 68 5.12 -5.63 10.92
C VAL A 68 5.19 -4.64 12.08
N GLY A 69 6.00 -4.94 13.12
CA GLY A 69 6.15 -4.08 14.29
C GLY A 69 6.70 -2.70 13.92
N TYR A 70 7.72 -2.65 13.06
CA TYR A 70 8.28 -1.41 12.58
C TYR A 70 7.24 -0.56 11.84
N ILE A 71 6.51 -1.13 10.88
CA ILE A 71 5.50 -0.39 10.12
C ILE A 71 4.36 0.07 11.03
N ARG A 72 3.91 -0.76 11.98
CA ARG A 72 2.90 -0.35 12.98
C ARG A 72 3.35 0.84 13.81
N THR A 73 4.62 0.90 14.18
CA THR A 73 5.18 2.03 14.94
C THR A 73 5.16 3.33 14.11
N LEU A 74 5.43 3.24 12.80
CA LEU A 74 5.39 4.41 11.90
C LEU A 74 3.99 5.03 11.80
N TYR A 75 2.96 4.20 11.81
CA TYR A 75 1.56 4.61 11.58
C TYR A 75 0.67 4.47 12.82
N ALA A 76 1.25 4.46 14.01
CA ALA A 76 0.51 4.26 15.26
C ALA A 76 -0.60 5.30 15.49
N GLU A 77 -0.40 6.54 15.00
CA GLU A 77 -1.34 7.66 15.14
C GLU A 77 -2.27 7.82 13.91
N GLU A 78 -2.17 6.94 12.90
CA GLU A 78 -2.98 7.04 11.70
C GLU A 78 -4.11 5.97 11.70
N PRO A 79 -5.35 6.36 12.06
CA PRO A 79 -6.46 5.42 12.22
C PRO A 79 -6.91 4.77 10.90
N LYS A 80 -6.54 5.34 9.77
CA LYS A 80 -6.86 4.79 8.45
C LYS A 80 -5.89 3.69 8.01
N ILE A 81 -4.87 3.37 8.79
CA ILE A 81 -3.87 2.36 8.45
C ILE A 81 -3.91 1.21 9.43
N SER A 82 -3.93 -0.01 8.91
CA SER A 82 -3.61 -1.22 9.66
C SER A 82 -2.51 -2.02 8.96
N VAL A 83 -1.84 -2.90 9.70
CA VAL A 83 -0.71 -3.69 9.19
C VAL A 83 -0.93 -5.15 9.55
N GLU A 84 -0.89 -6.01 8.52
CA GLU A 84 -1.04 -7.45 8.66
C GLU A 84 0.08 -8.20 7.94
N SER A 85 0.49 -9.35 8.45
CA SER A 85 1.30 -10.31 7.71
C SER A 85 0.41 -11.35 7.03
N TYR A 86 0.84 -11.85 5.88
CA TYR A 86 0.12 -12.90 5.16
C TYR A 86 1.08 -13.83 4.42
N THR A 87 0.67 -15.09 4.24
CA THR A 87 1.42 -16.18 3.57
C THR A 87 0.70 -16.72 2.35
N ASP A 88 -0.57 -16.37 2.19
CA ASP A 88 -1.47 -16.77 1.11
C ASP A 88 -1.36 -15.81 -0.11
N LEU A 89 -2.30 -15.88 -1.04
CA LEU A 89 -2.31 -14.96 -2.18
C LEU A 89 -2.76 -13.56 -1.74
N THR A 90 -2.26 -12.54 -2.44
CA THR A 90 -2.65 -11.14 -2.21
C THR A 90 -4.17 -10.94 -2.34
N ILE A 91 -4.84 -11.67 -3.24
CA ILE A 91 -6.30 -11.64 -3.37
C ILE A 91 -7.02 -12.25 -2.16
N ASP A 92 -6.43 -13.22 -1.49
CA ASP A 92 -7.02 -13.83 -0.28
C ASP A 92 -6.92 -12.86 0.90
N LEU A 93 -5.79 -12.17 1.05
CA LEU A 93 -5.69 -11.04 1.98
C LEU A 93 -6.76 -9.98 1.68
N ALA A 94 -6.90 -9.57 0.42
CA ALA A 94 -7.88 -8.55 0.05
C ALA A 94 -9.31 -8.95 0.41
N ARG A 95 -9.70 -10.20 0.13
CA ARG A 95 -11.01 -10.75 0.51
C ARG A 95 -11.21 -10.76 2.03
N ARG A 96 -10.21 -11.19 2.77
CA ARG A 96 -10.26 -11.30 4.24
C ARG A 96 -10.47 -9.95 4.91
N VAL A 97 -9.86 -8.89 4.38
CA VAL A 97 -9.99 -7.52 4.93
C VAL A 97 -11.09 -6.71 4.26
N GLY A 98 -11.83 -7.28 3.31
CA GLY A 98 -12.89 -6.59 2.59
C GLY A 98 -12.38 -5.52 1.62
N ALA A 99 -11.13 -5.61 1.17
CA ALA A 99 -10.54 -4.67 0.22
C ALA A 99 -11.01 -4.96 -1.21
N ARG A 100 -11.29 -3.89 -1.96
CA ARG A 100 -11.62 -3.95 -3.37
C ARG A 100 -10.52 -3.33 -4.25
N PHE A 101 -9.47 -2.80 -3.61
CA PHE A 101 -8.37 -2.11 -4.29
C PHE A 101 -7.03 -2.64 -3.81
N ILE A 102 -6.07 -2.68 -4.74
CA ILE A 102 -4.65 -2.88 -4.45
C ILE A 102 -3.92 -1.63 -4.87
N VAL A 103 -3.08 -1.07 -3.99
CA VAL A 103 -2.18 0.04 -4.33
C VAL A 103 -0.81 -0.53 -4.68
N ARG A 104 -0.24 -0.05 -5.80
CA ARG A 104 1.11 -0.41 -6.23
C ARG A 104 1.92 0.83 -6.57
N GLY A 105 3.21 0.83 -6.20
CA GLY A 105 4.16 1.87 -6.57
C GLY A 105 4.94 1.46 -7.82
N LEU A 106 5.09 2.38 -8.78
CA LEU A 106 5.84 2.19 -10.02
C LEU A 106 7.08 3.08 -10.03
N ARG A 107 8.25 2.50 -10.26
CA ARG A 107 9.54 3.21 -10.36
C ARG A 107 10.06 3.27 -11.79
N SER A 108 9.65 2.31 -12.62
CA SER A 108 10.18 2.14 -13.98
C SER A 108 9.13 1.54 -14.91
N VAL A 109 9.40 1.59 -16.21
CA VAL A 109 8.60 0.90 -17.23
C VAL A 109 8.59 -0.61 -16.99
N LYS A 110 9.71 -1.17 -16.54
CA LYS A 110 9.80 -2.60 -16.20
C LYS A 110 8.87 -2.98 -15.04
N ASP A 111 8.80 -2.15 -14.00
CA ASP A 111 7.82 -2.35 -12.91
C ASP A 111 6.40 -2.31 -13.48
N PHE A 112 6.11 -1.35 -14.38
CA PHE A 112 4.78 -1.22 -14.98
C PHE A 112 4.34 -2.47 -15.75
N GLU A 113 5.20 -3.05 -16.59
CA GLU A 113 4.86 -4.25 -17.34
C GLU A 113 4.49 -5.41 -16.43
N TYR A 114 5.28 -5.65 -15.39
CA TYR A 114 5.02 -6.70 -14.41
C TYR A 114 3.73 -6.43 -13.61
N GLU A 115 3.55 -5.21 -13.12
CA GLU A 115 2.39 -4.84 -12.29
C GLU A 115 1.09 -4.84 -13.12
N ARG A 116 1.13 -4.48 -14.40
CA ARG A 116 -0.01 -4.56 -15.33
C ARG A 116 -0.53 -6.00 -15.43
N ASP A 117 0.37 -6.96 -15.66
CA ASP A 117 -0.01 -8.36 -15.82
C ASP A 117 -0.55 -8.93 -14.50
N THR A 118 0.07 -8.57 -13.39
CA THR A 118 -0.41 -8.93 -12.04
C THR A 118 -1.78 -8.32 -11.76
N ALA A 119 -2.01 -7.05 -12.13
CA ALA A 119 -3.30 -6.38 -11.96
C ALA A 119 -4.42 -7.07 -12.76
N ALA A 120 -4.14 -7.46 -14.01
CA ALA A 120 -5.08 -8.20 -14.83
C ALA A 120 -5.48 -9.54 -14.18
N MET A 121 -4.54 -10.26 -13.59
CA MET A 121 -4.82 -11.49 -12.86
C MET A 121 -5.62 -11.25 -11.58
N ASN A 122 -5.32 -10.21 -10.81
CA ASN A 122 -6.06 -9.85 -9.61
C ASN A 122 -7.52 -9.48 -9.94
N GLN A 123 -7.73 -8.77 -11.06
CA GLN A 123 -9.06 -8.44 -11.55
C GLN A 123 -9.83 -9.71 -11.97
N LEU A 124 -9.19 -10.60 -12.72
CA LEU A 124 -9.81 -11.84 -13.19
C LEU A 124 -10.18 -12.78 -12.03
N LEU A 125 -9.29 -12.96 -11.06
CA LEU A 125 -9.45 -13.94 -9.98
C LEU A 125 -10.24 -13.41 -8.79
N GLY A 126 -10.17 -12.11 -8.54
CA GLY A 126 -10.71 -11.51 -7.32
C GLY A 126 -11.69 -10.36 -7.52
N ASN A 127 -11.89 -9.89 -8.74
CA ASN A 127 -12.60 -8.64 -9.03
C ASN A 127 -12.05 -7.46 -8.18
N ILE A 128 -10.72 -7.40 -8.08
CA ILE A 128 -9.98 -6.41 -7.30
C ILE A 128 -9.27 -5.46 -8.27
N GLU A 129 -9.53 -4.16 -8.12
CA GLU A 129 -8.93 -3.12 -8.95
C GLU A 129 -7.54 -2.73 -8.43
N THR A 130 -6.59 -2.46 -9.34
CA THR A 130 -5.24 -2.04 -8.97
C THR A 130 -5.01 -0.58 -9.31
N VAL A 131 -4.69 0.21 -8.30
CA VAL A 131 -4.32 1.63 -8.42
C VAL A 131 -2.80 1.74 -8.42
N MET A 132 -2.24 2.20 -9.53
CA MET A 132 -0.81 2.36 -9.73
C MET A 132 -0.41 3.81 -9.50
N LEU A 133 0.53 4.05 -8.60
CA LEU A 133 1.08 5.37 -8.31
C LEU A 133 2.54 5.42 -8.74
N PHE A 134 2.91 6.40 -9.55
CA PHE A 134 4.32 6.63 -9.86
C PHE A 134 5.06 7.08 -8.60
N CYS A 135 6.24 6.50 -8.35
CA CYS A 135 7.08 6.95 -7.27
C CYS A 135 7.60 8.39 -7.54
N GLU A 136 7.90 9.11 -6.48
CA GLU A 136 8.58 10.41 -6.64
C GLU A 136 9.99 10.19 -7.21
N ALA A 137 10.46 11.13 -8.06
CA ALA A 137 11.74 11.01 -8.74
C ALA A 137 12.91 10.78 -7.77
N ARG A 138 12.88 11.41 -6.59
CA ARG A 138 13.91 11.24 -5.54
C ARG A 138 13.99 9.82 -4.97
N PHE A 139 12.96 9.00 -5.15
CA PHE A 139 12.91 7.61 -4.68
C PHE A 139 12.99 6.59 -5.82
N ALA A 140 13.20 7.03 -7.07
CA ALA A 140 13.21 6.14 -8.22
C ALA A 140 14.27 5.02 -8.12
N ALA A 141 15.44 5.32 -7.56
CA ALA A 141 16.52 4.35 -7.33
C ALA A 141 16.38 3.60 -6.00
N LEU A 142 15.46 4.01 -5.11
CA LEU A 142 15.32 3.43 -3.78
C LEU A 142 14.46 2.18 -3.81
N SER A 143 15.05 1.04 -3.43
CA SER A 143 14.34 -0.22 -3.24
C SER A 143 14.83 -0.95 -2.00
N SER A 144 14.02 -1.85 -1.45
CA SER A 144 14.46 -2.72 -0.35
C SER A 144 15.69 -3.55 -0.72
N SER A 145 15.83 -3.96 -1.99
CA SER A 145 16.99 -4.71 -2.45
C SER A 145 18.28 -3.90 -2.38
N VAL A 146 18.25 -2.64 -2.83
CA VAL A 146 19.39 -1.72 -2.72
C VAL A 146 19.74 -1.46 -1.26
N VAL A 147 18.73 -1.25 -0.40
CA VAL A 147 18.98 -1.06 1.04
C VAL A 147 19.61 -2.28 1.68
N ARG A 148 19.14 -3.50 1.37
CA ARG A 148 19.78 -4.74 1.87
C ARG A 148 21.22 -4.89 1.40
N GLU A 149 21.50 -4.54 0.16
CA GLU A 149 22.86 -4.56 -0.38
C GLU A 149 23.78 -3.59 0.38
N LEU A 150 23.33 -2.35 0.61
CA LEU A 150 24.08 -1.37 1.40
C LEU A 150 24.36 -1.87 2.83
N ILE A 151 23.37 -2.49 3.48
CA ILE A 151 23.52 -3.09 4.82
C ILE A 151 24.58 -4.21 4.79
N ALA A 152 24.53 -5.08 3.76
CA ALA A 152 25.51 -6.16 3.62
C ALA A 152 26.95 -5.66 3.47
N PHE A 153 27.12 -4.44 2.90
CA PHE A 153 28.42 -3.76 2.83
C PHE A 153 28.72 -2.84 4.03
N GLY A 154 27.95 -2.94 5.11
CA GLY A 154 28.15 -2.15 6.33
C GLY A 154 27.90 -0.66 6.19
N LYS A 155 27.07 -0.25 5.23
CA LYS A 155 26.72 1.17 5.02
C LYS A 155 25.55 1.58 5.92
N ASP A 156 25.58 2.83 6.35
CA ASP A 156 24.41 3.43 7.03
C ASP A 156 23.28 3.63 6.02
N VAL A 157 22.10 3.20 6.39
CA VAL A 157 20.88 3.27 5.57
C VAL A 157 19.77 4.12 6.20
N THR A 158 20.07 4.79 7.32
CA THR A 158 19.08 5.58 8.08
C THR A 158 18.36 6.59 7.19
N GLU A 159 19.08 7.22 6.27
CA GLU A 159 18.50 8.20 5.33
C GLU A 159 17.43 7.62 4.39
N PHE A 160 17.41 6.30 4.18
CA PHE A 160 16.48 5.61 3.28
C PHE A 160 15.25 5.05 4.00
N LEU A 161 15.29 5.03 5.33
CA LEU A 161 14.22 4.49 6.16
C LEU A 161 13.33 5.62 6.70
N PRO A 162 11.99 5.45 6.71
CA PRO A 162 11.10 6.44 7.29
C PRO A 162 11.27 6.51 8.80
N GLU A 163 11.19 7.71 9.34
CA GLU A 163 11.18 7.97 10.76
C GLU A 163 9.74 8.11 11.25
N LYS A 164 9.50 7.78 12.53
CA LYS A 164 8.22 8.04 13.17
C LYS A 164 7.92 9.54 13.09
N LYS A 165 6.75 9.90 12.53
CA LYS A 165 6.29 11.30 12.58
C LYS A 165 6.14 11.71 14.04
N GLN A 166 6.81 12.79 14.43
CA GLN A 166 6.52 13.40 15.73
C GLN A 166 5.14 14.05 15.66
N PRO A 167 4.31 13.91 16.71
CA PRO A 167 3.04 14.61 16.75
C PRO A 167 3.31 16.13 16.66
N GLN A 168 2.58 16.80 15.77
CA GLN A 168 2.56 18.26 15.65
C GLN A 168 1.72 18.86 16.77
#